data_0ef0a5b3be6a93f679331ee1ca5c3cf3
#
_entry.id   0ef0a5b3be6a93f679331ee1ca5c3cf3
#
_cell.length_a   1.000
_cell.length_b   1.000
_cell.length_c   1.000
_cell.angle_alpha   90.00
_cell.angle_beta   90.00
_cell.angle_gamma   90.00
#
_symmetry.space_group_name_H-M   'P 1'
#
loop_
_entity.id
_entity.type
_entity.pdbx_description
1 polymer ?
#
loop_
_entity_poly.entity_id
_entity_poly.type
_entity_poly.pdbx_seq_one_letter_code
_entity_poly.pdbx_strand_id
1 'polypeptide(L)'
;MKLYIDSANLKQIAYIQEYYPIAGVTTNPSILVKENRPYLELLKDIREVIGDDKELFVQVVGEKAEEMVEEARNICNQLSGAVVVKVPVTEEGIKAIKRLTAENIPTLGTTIYTPLQALIAAMAGAKYVAPYVNRIDNLTGSGVKVVSEIATLLSSYQLPTQIIAASFKNVQQVHDVCLSGAQSVTVGTDLIKKFIAFPATTQDVEAFKKEWQSMYGVGALV
;
A
#
# COMPACT_ATOMS: atom_id res chain seq x y z
N MET A 1 -9.96 -6.06 5.24
CA MET A 1 -9.02 -4.99 4.84
C MET A 1 -7.62 -5.58 4.66
N LYS A 2 -6.88 -5.17 3.61
CA LYS A 2 -5.49 -5.58 3.40
C LYS A 2 -4.53 -4.48 3.87
N LEU A 3 -3.42 -4.86 4.50
CA LEU A 3 -2.33 -3.97 4.91
C LEU A 3 -1.12 -4.19 4.01
N TYR A 4 -0.62 -3.12 3.41
CA TYR A 4 0.62 -3.09 2.64
C TYR A 4 1.68 -2.25 3.34
N ILE A 5 2.96 -2.59 3.15
CA ILE A 5 4.10 -1.82 3.64
C ILE A 5 4.52 -0.81 2.57
N ASP A 6 4.60 0.49 2.91
CA ASP A 6 5.16 1.52 2.02
C ASP A 6 6.63 1.77 2.35
N SER A 7 7.51 0.91 1.84
CA SER A 7 8.96 0.94 2.12
C SER A 7 9.75 0.16 1.07
N ALA A 8 11.06 0.48 0.93
CA ALA A 8 12.04 -0.33 0.21
C ALA A 8 13.17 -0.82 1.13
N ASN A 9 13.12 -0.52 2.42
CA ASN A 9 14.12 -0.96 3.39
C ASN A 9 13.92 -2.43 3.76
N LEU A 10 14.81 -3.30 3.29
CA LEU A 10 14.71 -4.76 3.44
C LEU A 10 14.57 -5.22 4.90
N LYS A 11 15.37 -4.63 5.81
CA LYS A 11 15.33 -5.00 7.23
C LYS A 11 13.98 -4.65 7.87
N GLN A 12 13.43 -3.49 7.52
CA GLN A 12 12.13 -3.07 8.02
C GLN A 12 10.99 -3.91 7.42
N ILE A 13 11.06 -4.24 6.14
CA ILE A 13 10.08 -5.10 5.47
C ILE A 13 10.08 -6.48 6.13
N ALA A 14 11.24 -7.11 6.30
CA ALA A 14 11.37 -8.41 6.95
C ALA A 14 10.80 -8.40 8.38
N TYR A 15 11.14 -7.38 9.17
CA TYR A 15 10.59 -7.21 10.51
C TYR A 15 9.06 -7.10 10.52
N ILE A 16 8.50 -6.21 9.68
CA ILE A 16 7.04 -6.03 9.66
C ILE A 16 6.34 -7.30 9.17
N GLN A 17 6.90 -8.00 8.18
CA GLN A 17 6.32 -9.25 7.68
C GLN A 17 6.29 -10.36 8.74
N GLU A 18 7.27 -10.41 9.63
CA GLU A 18 7.33 -11.39 10.71
C GLU A 18 6.22 -11.17 11.74
N TYR A 19 5.93 -9.91 12.10
CA TYR A 19 5.03 -9.60 13.22
C TYR A 19 3.62 -9.14 12.81
N TYR A 20 3.40 -8.79 11.54
CA TYR A 20 2.12 -8.21 11.09
C TYR A 20 1.57 -8.93 9.86
N PRO A 21 0.25 -9.11 9.77
CA PRO A 21 -0.38 -9.74 8.61
C PRO A 21 -0.38 -8.79 7.41
N ILE A 22 0.64 -8.85 6.57
CA ILE A 22 0.76 -8.00 5.39
C ILE A 22 0.37 -8.72 4.10
N ALA A 23 -0.19 -7.98 3.15
CA ALA A 23 -0.57 -8.44 1.82
C ALA A 23 0.50 -8.19 0.76
N GLY A 24 1.49 -7.35 1.04
CA GLY A 24 2.57 -7.01 0.11
C GLY A 24 3.27 -5.70 0.45
N VAL A 25 4.03 -5.23 -0.52
CA VAL A 25 4.86 -4.02 -0.40
C VAL A 25 4.56 -3.07 -1.54
N THR A 26 4.37 -1.79 -1.22
CA THR A 26 4.34 -0.72 -2.22
C THR A 26 5.65 0.06 -2.21
N THR A 27 6.14 0.37 -3.40
CA THR A 27 7.26 1.27 -3.60
C THR A 27 6.84 2.50 -4.42
N ASN A 28 7.69 3.48 -4.47
CA ASN A 28 7.62 4.61 -5.38
C ASN A 28 9.05 5.12 -5.64
N PRO A 29 9.29 5.97 -6.67
CA PRO A 29 10.63 6.45 -6.99
C PRO A 29 11.36 7.08 -5.80
N SER A 30 10.66 7.89 -4.98
CA SER A 30 11.27 8.55 -3.82
C SER A 30 11.70 7.58 -2.71
N ILE A 31 11.00 6.46 -2.55
CA ILE A 31 11.33 5.40 -1.58
C ILE A 31 12.54 4.62 -2.08
N LEU A 32 12.56 4.23 -3.36
CA LEU A 32 13.66 3.46 -3.95
C LEU A 32 14.98 4.25 -3.94
N VAL A 33 14.94 5.53 -4.34
CA VAL A 33 16.14 6.40 -4.37
C VAL A 33 16.81 6.52 -3.00
N LYS A 34 16.06 6.51 -1.90
CA LYS A 34 16.61 6.60 -0.54
C LYS A 34 17.53 5.44 -0.14
N GLU A 35 17.34 4.26 -0.75
CA GLU A 35 18.16 3.09 -0.45
C GLU A 35 19.53 3.13 -1.17
N ASN A 36 19.75 4.08 -2.09
CA ASN A 36 21.02 4.32 -2.80
C ASN A 36 21.61 3.04 -3.42
N ARG A 37 20.76 2.26 -4.10
CA ARG A 37 21.09 0.98 -4.76
C ARG A 37 20.49 0.92 -6.17
N PRO A 38 21.01 0.07 -7.06
CA PRO A 38 20.35 -0.23 -8.34
C PRO A 38 18.90 -0.72 -8.10
N TYR A 39 17.93 -0.03 -8.69
CA TYR A 39 16.51 -0.21 -8.36
C TYR A 39 16.01 -1.64 -8.64
N LEU A 40 16.48 -2.26 -9.73
CA LEU A 40 16.03 -3.60 -10.12
C LEU A 40 16.56 -4.68 -9.18
N GLU A 41 17.80 -4.56 -8.70
CA GLU A 41 18.38 -5.45 -7.70
C GLU A 41 17.60 -5.33 -6.38
N LEU A 42 17.34 -4.08 -5.95
CA LEU A 42 16.56 -3.82 -4.75
C LEU A 42 15.14 -4.39 -4.83
N LEU A 43 14.48 -4.29 -5.97
CA LEU A 43 13.15 -4.87 -6.18
C LEU A 43 13.17 -6.40 -6.15
N LYS A 44 14.22 -7.03 -6.69
CA LYS A 44 14.42 -8.48 -6.60
C LYS A 44 14.64 -8.93 -5.15
N ASP A 45 15.46 -8.21 -4.40
CA ASP A 45 15.67 -8.49 -2.98
C ASP A 45 14.37 -8.31 -2.16
N ILE A 46 13.56 -7.27 -2.45
CA ILE A 46 12.24 -7.12 -1.83
C ILE A 46 11.35 -8.32 -2.16
N ARG A 47 11.33 -8.76 -3.41
CA ARG A 47 10.57 -9.94 -3.86
C ARG A 47 11.00 -11.20 -3.10
N GLU A 48 12.30 -11.42 -2.94
CA GLU A 48 12.84 -12.53 -2.18
C GLU A 48 12.35 -12.51 -0.71
N VAL A 49 12.38 -11.34 -0.08
CA VAL A 49 11.92 -11.18 1.31
C VAL A 49 10.43 -11.47 1.46
N ILE A 50 9.57 -10.97 0.54
CA ILE A 50 8.11 -11.09 0.70
C ILE A 50 7.52 -12.37 0.11
N GLY A 51 8.26 -13.10 -0.75
CA GLY A 51 7.78 -14.28 -1.48
C GLY A 51 6.89 -13.92 -2.68
N ASP A 52 6.56 -14.92 -3.51
CA ASP A 52 5.84 -14.71 -4.78
C ASP A 52 4.31 -14.54 -4.61
N ASP A 53 3.77 -14.94 -3.48
CA ASP A 53 2.35 -14.87 -3.14
C ASP A 53 1.85 -13.47 -2.77
N LYS A 54 2.76 -12.59 -2.32
CA LYS A 54 2.43 -11.21 -1.94
C LYS A 54 2.61 -10.23 -3.08
N GLU A 55 1.76 -9.21 -3.12
CA GLU A 55 1.80 -8.20 -4.18
C GLU A 55 2.97 -7.22 -3.98
N LEU A 56 3.77 -7.01 -5.02
CA LEU A 56 4.81 -5.98 -5.09
C LEU A 56 4.39 -4.89 -6.08
N PHE A 57 4.30 -3.66 -5.61
CA PHE A 57 3.88 -2.51 -6.41
C PHE A 57 5.08 -1.69 -6.82
N VAL A 58 5.26 -1.50 -8.13
CA VAL A 58 6.40 -0.78 -8.72
C VAL A 58 5.89 0.31 -9.65
N GLN A 59 6.39 1.53 -9.51
CA GLN A 59 5.92 2.68 -10.25
C GLN A 59 6.76 2.93 -11.50
N VAL A 60 6.10 3.14 -12.65
CA VAL A 60 6.69 3.66 -13.89
C VAL A 60 7.00 5.16 -13.76
N VAL A 61 8.02 5.64 -14.49
CA VAL A 61 8.48 7.02 -14.45
C VAL A 61 8.43 7.73 -15.80
N GLY A 62 8.15 7.02 -16.89
CA GLY A 62 7.96 7.58 -18.22
C GLY A 62 6.88 8.67 -18.24
N GLU A 63 7.01 9.63 -19.15
CA GLU A 63 6.05 10.73 -19.31
C GLU A 63 4.98 10.42 -20.36
N LYS A 64 5.29 9.58 -21.35
CA LYS A 64 4.36 9.16 -22.40
C LYS A 64 3.81 7.77 -22.14
N ALA A 65 2.60 7.52 -22.63
CA ALA A 65 1.95 6.22 -22.46
C ALA A 65 2.77 5.08 -23.03
N GLU A 66 3.45 5.28 -24.16
CA GLU A 66 4.32 4.30 -24.79
C GLU A 66 5.48 3.90 -23.88
N GLU A 67 6.15 4.88 -23.27
CA GLU A 67 7.26 4.68 -22.33
C GLU A 67 6.78 3.93 -21.09
N MET A 68 5.67 4.37 -20.47
CA MET A 68 5.07 3.73 -19.28
C MET A 68 4.71 2.25 -19.55
N VAL A 69 4.18 1.94 -20.74
CA VAL A 69 3.82 0.57 -21.14
C VAL A 69 5.07 -0.29 -21.32
N GLU A 70 6.12 0.24 -21.94
CA GLU A 70 7.39 -0.47 -22.12
C GLU A 70 8.07 -0.74 -20.76
N GLU A 71 8.14 0.27 -19.88
CA GLU A 71 8.64 0.11 -18.52
C GLU A 71 7.84 -0.94 -17.73
N ALA A 72 6.50 -0.92 -17.83
CA ALA A 72 5.63 -1.87 -17.16
C ALA A 72 5.91 -3.32 -17.61
N ARG A 73 6.03 -3.55 -18.91
CA ARG A 73 6.39 -4.87 -19.47
C ARG A 73 7.76 -5.33 -18.97
N ASN A 74 8.76 -4.42 -18.98
CA ASN A 74 10.10 -4.73 -18.50
C ASN A 74 10.07 -5.09 -16.99
N ILE A 75 9.37 -4.33 -16.15
CA ILE A 75 9.20 -4.63 -14.72
C ILE A 75 8.58 -6.02 -14.53
N CYS A 76 7.49 -6.33 -15.22
CA CYS A 76 6.82 -7.63 -15.11
C CYS A 76 7.69 -8.80 -15.63
N ASN A 77 8.53 -8.57 -16.62
CA ASN A 77 9.44 -9.59 -17.14
C ASN A 77 10.65 -9.85 -16.22
N GLN A 78 11.06 -8.87 -15.42
CA GLN A 78 12.23 -8.95 -14.54
C GLN A 78 11.93 -9.44 -13.13
N LEU A 79 10.67 -9.40 -12.70
CA LEU A 79 10.23 -9.76 -11.36
C LEU A 79 9.28 -10.95 -11.40
N SER A 80 9.50 -11.92 -10.52
CA SER A 80 8.57 -13.05 -10.33
C SER A 80 7.36 -12.66 -9.47
N GLY A 81 6.37 -13.57 -9.43
CA GLY A 81 5.23 -13.48 -8.53
C GLY A 81 4.22 -12.38 -8.88
N ALA A 82 3.47 -11.96 -7.90
CA ALA A 82 2.39 -10.98 -8.07
C ALA A 82 2.95 -9.54 -8.14
N VAL A 83 3.09 -9.00 -9.36
CA VAL A 83 3.54 -7.62 -9.60
C VAL A 83 2.34 -6.76 -10.01
N VAL A 84 2.24 -5.55 -9.46
CA VAL A 84 1.26 -4.53 -9.83
C VAL A 84 2.00 -3.25 -10.24
N VAL A 85 1.73 -2.76 -11.44
CA VAL A 85 2.39 -1.56 -11.97
C VAL A 85 1.65 -0.30 -11.53
N LYS A 86 2.36 0.60 -10.86
CA LYS A 86 1.79 1.90 -10.46
C LYS A 86 1.96 2.91 -11.59
N VAL A 87 0.86 3.51 -12.01
CA VAL A 87 0.81 4.48 -13.11
C VAL A 87 0.23 5.80 -12.61
N PRO A 88 0.93 6.94 -12.74
CA PRO A 88 0.38 8.25 -12.38
C PRO A 88 -0.90 8.57 -13.17
N VAL A 89 -1.92 9.10 -12.50
CA VAL A 89 -3.20 9.44 -13.14
C VAL A 89 -3.10 10.81 -13.83
N THR A 90 -2.52 10.78 -15.03
CA THR A 90 -2.45 11.84 -16.04
C THR A 90 -3.17 11.39 -17.30
N GLU A 91 -3.33 12.22 -18.32
CA GLU A 91 -3.90 11.81 -19.62
C GLU A 91 -3.11 10.65 -20.24
N GLU A 92 -1.80 10.77 -20.29
CA GLU A 92 -0.91 9.69 -20.79
C GLU A 92 -0.94 8.46 -19.87
N GLY A 93 -1.04 8.64 -18.56
CA GLY A 93 -1.19 7.55 -17.60
C GLY A 93 -2.51 6.79 -17.78
N ILE A 94 -3.63 7.48 -18.01
CA ILE A 94 -4.91 6.82 -18.33
C ILE A 94 -4.82 6.03 -19.64
N LYS A 95 -4.18 6.58 -20.66
CA LYS A 95 -3.91 5.87 -21.92
C LYS A 95 -3.04 4.63 -21.69
N ALA A 96 -2.02 4.72 -20.82
CA ALA A 96 -1.18 3.59 -20.43
C ALA A 96 -1.97 2.52 -19.68
N ILE A 97 -2.79 2.90 -18.68
CA ILE A 97 -3.65 1.96 -17.93
C ILE A 97 -4.55 1.17 -18.88
N LYS A 98 -5.23 1.83 -19.83
CA LYS A 98 -6.08 1.15 -20.82
C LYS A 98 -5.32 0.10 -21.63
N ARG A 99 -4.10 0.40 -22.07
CA ARG A 99 -3.25 -0.54 -22.82
C ARG A 99 -2.80 -1.71 -21.97
N LEU A 100 -2.30 -1.44 -20.76
CA LEU A 100 -1.86 -2.47 -19.83
C LEU A 100 -3.00 -3.39 -19.39
N THR A 101 -4.22 -2.84 -19.22
CA THR A 101 -5.43 -3.63 -18.96
C THR A 101 -5.73 -4.59 -20.11
N ALA A 102 -5.60 -4.16 -21.37
CA ALA A 102 -5.79 -5.03 -22.55
C ALA A 102 -4.73 -6.15 -22.62
N GLU A 103 -3.58 -5.97 -22.00
CA GLU A 103 -2.51 -6.95 -21.87
C GLU A 103 -2.60 -7.81 -20.59
N ASN A 104 -3.65 -7.65 -19.81
CA ASN A 104 -3.83 -8.30 -18.50
C ASN A 104 -2.71 -7.98 -17.49
N ILE A 105 -2.02 -6.85 -17.63
CA ILE A 105 -1.07 -6.35 -16.65
C ILE A 105 -1.82 -5.54 -15.60
N PRO A 106 -1.84 -5.98 -14.32
CA PRO A 106 -2.59 -5.28 -13.28
C PRO A 106 -1.94 -3.94 -12.95
N THR A 107 -2.75 -2.88 -12.88
CA THR A 107 -2.29 -1.53 -12.59
C THR A 107 -2.90 -0.95 -11.33
N LEU A 108 -2.16 -0.01 -10.73
CA LEU A 108 -2.63 0.87 -9.68
C LEU A 108 -2.51 2.32 -10.16
N GLY A 109 -3.65 3.01 -10.32
CA GLY A 109 -3.66 4.46 -10.54
C GLY A 109 -3.15 5.19 -9.29
N THR A 110 -2.05 5.93 -9.42
CA THR A 110 -1.42 6.64 -8.30
C THR A 110 -1.44 8.16 -8.50
N THR A 111 -0.96 8.94 -7.52
CA THR A 111 -1.00 10.40 -7.50
C THR A 111 -2.43 10.97 -7.57
N ILE A 112 -3.36 10.31 -6.89
CA ILE A 112 -4.78 10.69 -6.87
C ILE A 112 -5.06 11.67 -5.73
N TYR A 113 -5.68 12.79 -6.07
CA TYR A 113 -6.08 13.87 -5.16
C TYR A 113 -7.58 14.11 -5.17
N THR A 114 -8.31 13.64 -6.21
CA THR A 114 -9.75 13.86 -6.35
C THR A 114 -10.50 12.57 -6.65
N PRO A 115 -11.80 12.48 -6.29
CA PRO A 115 -12.61 11.30 -6.60
C PRO A 115 -12.75 11.02 -8.09
N LEU A 116 -12.80 12.04 -8.94
CA LEU A 116 -12.92 11.86 -10.38
C LEU A 116 -11.65 11.29 -11.03
N GLN A 117 -10.46 11.61 -10.51
CA GLN A 117 -9.23 10.96 -10.96
C GLN A 117 -9.29 9.45 -10.71
N ALA A 118 -9.76 9.03 -9.52
CA ALA A 118 -9.93 7.61 -9.19
C ALA A 118 -10.97 6.93 -10.09
N LEU A 119 -12.11 7.59 -10.31
CA LEU A 119 -13.17 7.07 -11.17
C LEU A 119 -12.69 6.82 -12.61
N ILE A 120 -11.99 7.78 -13.21
CA ILE A 120 -11.46 7.64 -14.57
C ILE A 120 -10.41 6.54 -14.66
N ALA A 121 -9.52 6.41 -13.66
CA ALA A 121 -8.56 5.32 -13.61
C ALA A 121 -9.26 3.95 -13.50
N ALA A 122 -10.30 3.85 -12.68
CA ALA A 122 -11.12 2.65 -12.55
C ALA A 122 -11.82 2.28 -13.86
N MET A 123 -12.44 3.25 -14.53
CA MET A 123 -13.08 3.06 -15.85
C MET A 123 -12.08 2.66 -16.93
N ALA A 124 -10.81 3.06 -16.81
CA ALA A 124 -9.72 2.63 -17.69
C ALA A 124 -9.25 1.19 -17.42
N GLY A 125 -9.73 0.54 -16.34
CA GLY A 125 -9.44 -0.84 -15.97
C GLY A 125 -8.36 -1.00 -14.90
N ALA A 126 -8.01 0.06 -14.17
CA ALA A 126 -7.08 -0.07 -13.05
C ALA A 126 -7.63 -1.04 -12.00
N LYS A 127 -6.80 -2.01 -11.57
CA LYS A 127 -7.13 -2.94 -10.48
C LYS A 127 -7.24 -2.21 -9.14
N TYR A 128 -6.38 -1.20 -8.95
CA TYR A 128 -6.32 -0.40 -7.73
C TYR A 128 -6.26 1.10 -8.04
N VAL A 129 -6.69 1.90 -7.06
CA VAL A 129 -6.51 3.36 -7.04
C VAL A 129 -5.95 3.80 -5.69
N ALA A 130 -4.96 4.72 -5.70
CA ALA A 130 -4.25 5.15 -4.50
C ALA A 130 -4.43 6.66 -4.22
N PRO A 131 -5.48 7.07 -3.50
CA PRO A 131 -5.62 8.44 -3.01
C PRO A 131 -4.57 8.76 -1.93
N TYR A 132 -4.01 9.98 -1.99
CA TYR A 132 -2.95 10.45 -1.09
C TYR A 132 -3.52 11.24 0.09
N VAL A 133 -3.91 10.55 1.17
CA VAL A 133 -4.66 11.12 2.30
C VAL A 133 -3.98 12.35 2.91
N ASN A 134 -2.78 12.22 3.45
CA ASN A 134 -2.09 13.34 4.09
C ASN A 134 -1.71 14.47 3.11
N ARG A 135 -1.44 14.14 1.85
CA ARG A 135 -1.15 15.18 0.84
C ARG A 135 -2.40 16.01 0.51
N ILE A 136 -3.57 15.36 0.46
CA ILE A 136 -4.86 16.05 0.28
C ILE A 136 -5.14 16.95 1.48
N ASP A 137 -4.93 16.45 2.71
CA ASP A 137 -5.10 17.25 3.94
C ASP A 137 -4.22 18.51 3.92
N ASN A 138 -2.98 18.39 3.42
CA ASN A 138 -2.05 19.53 3.30
C ASN A 138 -2.43 20.54 2.20
N LEU A 139 -3.38 20.20 1.32
CA LEU A 139 -3.89 21.07 0.24
C LEU A 139 -5.30 21.63 0.56
N THR A 140 -5.61 21.82 1.84
CA THR A 140 -6.90 22.34 2.33
C THR A 140 -8.12 21.43 2.04
N GLY A 141 -7.89 20.17 1.66
CA GLY A 141 -8.93 19.16 1.47
C GLY A 141 -9.15 18.29 2.72
N SER A 142 -9.91 17.22 2.55
CA SER A 142 -10.04 16.13 3.52
C SER A 142 -9.77 14.81 2.81
N GLY A 143 -8.61 14.21 3.08
CA GLY A 143 -8.20 12.96 2.45
C GLY A 143 -9.15 11.81 2.76
N VAL A 144 -9.64 11.72 3.99
CA VAL A 144 -10.63 10.72 4.42
C VAL A 144 -11.94 10.88 3.66
N LYS A 145 -12.42 12.11 3.47
CA LYS A 145 -13.63 12.40 2.70
C LYS A 145 -13.46 11.99 1.23
N VAL A 146 -12.32 12.31 0.62
CA VAL A 146 -12.01 11.90 -0.75
C VAL A 146 -12.03 10.37 -0.88
N VAL A 147 -11.46 9.62 0.07
CA VAL A 147 -11.51 8.16 0.08
C VAL A 147 -12.96 7.65 0.16
N SER A 148 -13.79 8.22 1.04
CA SER A 148 -15.21 7.86 1.17
C SER A 148 -16.00 8.13 -0.11
N GLU A 149 -15.75 9.26 -0.76
CA GLU A 149 -16.39 9.61 -2.05
C GLU A 149 -15.95 8.65 -3.17
N ILE A 150 -14.67 8.26 -3.22
CA ILE A 150 -14.17 7.25 -4.15
C ILE A 150 -14.88 5.91 -3.90
N ALA A 151 -14.98 5.45 -2.65
CA ALA A 151 -15.64 4.20 -2.30
C ALA A 151 -17.11 4.21 -2.75
N THR A 152 -17.79 5.33 -2.54
CA THR A 152 -19.19 5.53 -2.99
C THR A 152 -19.30 5.45 -4.51
N LEU A 153 -18.44 6.13 -5.25
CA LEU A 153 -18.45 6.11 -6.72
C LEU A 153 -18.18 4.70 -7.26
N LEU A 154 -17.14 4.02 -6.77
CA LEU A 154 -16.81 2.67 -7.22
C LEU A 154 -17.97 1.69 -6.97
N SER A 155 -18.63 1.79 -5.81
CA SER A 155 -19.78 0.97 -5.46
C SER A 155 -20.99 1.31 -6.34
N SER A 156 -21.33 2.59 -6.50
CA SER A 156 -22.49 3.04 -7.28
C SER A 156 -22.43 2.62 -8.75
N TYR A 157 -21.23 2.61 -9.32
CA TYR A 157 -21.02 2.19 -10.70
C TYR A 157 -20.56 0.72 -10.83
N GLN A 158 -20.57 -0.05 -9.72
CA GLN A 158 -20.21 -1.48 -9.69
C GLN A 158 -18.83 -1.76 -10.33
N LEU A 159 -17.87 -0.86 -10.13
CA LEU A 159 -16.51 -1.01 -10.64
C LEU A 159 -15.71 -1.95 -9.73
N PRO A 160 -14.97 -2.94 -10.27
CA PRO A 160 -14.23 -3.93 -9.48
C PRO A 160 -12.95 -3.38 -8.86
N THR A 161 -12.59 -2.16 -9.18
CA THR A 161 -11.40 -1.47 -8.69
C THR A 161 -11.41 -1.32 -7.17
N GLN A 162 -10.30 -1.61 -6.51
CA GLN A 162 -10.14 -1.48 -5.06
C GLN A 162 -9.32 -0.24 -4.68
N ILE A 163 -9.60 0.31 -3.51
CA ILE A 163 -8.85 1.44 -2.96
C ILE A 163 -7.68 0.91 -2.13
N ILE A 164 -6.46 1.40 -2.42
CA ILE A 164 -5.28 1.31 -1.56
C ILE A 164 -4.94 2.73 -1.11
N ALA A 165 -5.53 3.21 -0.04
CA ALA A 165 -5.22 4.55 0.44
C ALA A 165 -3.76 4.65 0.91
N ALA A 166 -3.12 5.76 0.57
CA ALA A 166 -1.68 5.96 0.77
C ALA A 166 -1.38 7.34 1.37
N SER A 167 -0.11 7.55 1.74
CA SER A 167 0.35 8.83 2.29
C SER A 167 -0.32 9.16 3.63
N PHE A 168 0.14 8.52 4.70
CA PHE A 168 -0.33 8.75 6.06
C PHE A 168 0.75 9.42 6.92
N LYS A 169 0.34 10.26 7.86
CA LYS A 169 1.21 10.94 8.81
C LYS A 169 1.01 10.46 10.25
N ASN A 170 -0.17 9.96 10.58
CA ASN A 170 -0.52 9.49 11.92
C ASN A 170 -1.52 8.33 11.87
N VAL A 171 -1.68 7.63 13.00
CA VAL A 171 -2.57 6.47 13.14
C VAL A 171 -4.03 6.84 12.96
N GLN A 172 -4.43 8.05 13.37
CA GLN A 172 -5.82 8.50 13.26
C GLN A 172 -6.28 8.58 11.79
N GLN A 173 -5.42 9.11 10.88
CA GLN A 173 -5.73 9.10 9.45
C GLN A 173 -5.95 7.69 8.92
N VAL A 174 -5.13 6.71 9.35
CA VAL A 174 -5.28 5.31 8.93
C VAL A 174 -6.59 4.73 9.46
N HIS A 175 -6.90 4.95 10.74
CA HIS A 175 -8.14 4.50 11.37
C HIS A 175 -9.38 5.05 10.64
N ASP A 176 -9.42 6.36 10.39
CA ASP A 176 -10.56 7.01 9.74
C ASP A 176 -10.76 6.52 8.30
N VAL A 177 -9.66 6.28 7.59
CA VAL A 177 -9.69 5.67 6.24
C VAL A 177 -10.21 4.23 6.29
N CYS A 178 -9.86 3.44 7.30
CA CYS A 178 -10.42 2.09 7.45
C CYS A 178 -11.94 2.09 7.63
N LEU A 179 -12.50 3.15 8.21
CA LEU A 179 -13.95 3.34 8.38
C LEU A 179 -14.63 3.94 7.13
N SER A 180 -13.87 4.53 6.21
CA SER A 180 -14.40 5.24 5.04
C SER A 180 -14.70 4.37 3.81
N GLY A 181 -14.56 3.04 3.91
CA GLY A 181 -14.85 2.10 2.83
C GLY A 181 -13.65 1.71 1.96
N ALA A 182 -12.42 2.07 2.35
CA ALA A 182 -11.22 1.58 1.70
C ALA A 182 -11.01 0.08 1.95
N GLN A 183 -10.69 -0.68 0.90
CA GLN A 183 -10.42 -2.12 1.01
C GLN A 183 -9.00 -2.39 1.51
N SER A 184 -8.10 -1.42 1.39
CA SER A 184 -6.71 -1.56 1.83
C SER A 184 -6.02 -0.23 2.07
N VAL A 185 -4.92 -0.30 2.82
CA VAL A 185 -4.04 0.84 3.11
C VAL A 185 -2.59 0.43 2.89
N THR A 186 -1.75 1.37 2.43
CA THR A 186 -0.29 1.20 2.42
C THR A 186 0.35 2.22 3.34
N VAL A 187 1.16 1.74 4.28
CA VAL A 187 1.59 2.50 5.46
C VAL A 187 3.08 2.31 5.70
N GLY A 188 3.77 3.37 6.09
CA GLY A 188 5.19 3.31 6.49
C GLY A 188 5.39 2.45 7.74
N THR A 189 6.54 1.80 7.81
CA THR A 189 6.87 0.80 8.84
C THR A 189 6.87 1.36 10.26
N ASP A 190 7.24 2.61 10.43
CA ASP A 190 7.20 3.34 11.71
C ASP A 190 5.78 3.56 12.21
N LEU A 191 4.84 3.76 11.30
CA LEU A 191 3.45 3.97 11.64
C LEU A 191 2.72 2.64 11.89
N ILE A 192 3.03 1.57 11.14
CA ILE A 192 2.48 0.23 11.37
C ILE A 192 2.77 -0.23 12.81
N LYS A 193 4.00 -0.04 13.31
CA LYS A 193 4.38 -0.40 14.68
C LYS A 193 3.51 0.28 15.74
N LYS A 194 3.00 1.47 15.45
CA LYS A 194 2.14 2.23 16.39
C LYS A 194 0.71 1.70 16.48
N PHE A 195 0.27 0.81 15.58
CA PHE A 195 -1.11 0.28 15.62
C PHE A 195 -1.41 -0.51 16.89
N ILE A 196 -0.39 -1.17 17.45
CA ILE A 196 -0.52 -1.99 18.66
C ILE A 196 0.32 -1.48 19.84
N ALA A 197 1.08 -0.39 19.66
CA ALA A 197 1.94 0.17 20.68
C ALA A 197 1.12 1.04 21.67
N PHE A 198 0.36 0.38 22.57
CA PHE A 198 -0.42 1.05 23.60
C PHE A 198 0.14 0.72 24.98
N PRO A 199 0.58 1.74 25.78
CA PRO A 199 1.24 1.50 27.07
C PRO A 199 0.44 0.65 28.04
N ALA A 200 -0.88 0.86 28.13
CA ALA A 200 -1.74 0.10 29.03
C ALA A 200 -1.74 -1.40 28.73
N THR A 201 -1.69 -1.79 27.43
CA THR A 201 -1.62 -3.22 27.05
C THR A 201 -0.39 -3.90 27.66
N THR A 202 0.78 -3.24 27.60
CA THR A 202 2.02 -3.78 28.18
C THR A 202 1.92 -3.89 29.70
N GLN A 203 1.35 -2.86 30.37
CA GLN A 203 1.16 -2.85 31.82
C GLN A 203 0.21 -3.97 32.27
N ASP A 204 -0.91 -4.15 31.58
CA ASP A 204 -1.87 -5.22 31.89
C ASP A 204 -1.27 -6.62 31.70
N VAL A 205 -0.53 -6.85 30.62
CA VAL A 205 0.17 -8.11 30.37
C VAL A 205 1.19 -8.42 31.46
N GLU A 206 1.95 -7.42 31.90
CA GLU A 206 2.91 -7.59 33.01
C GLU A 206 2.18 -7.86 34.36
N ALA A 207 1.07 -7.19 34.63
CA ALA A 207 0.27 -7.42 35.80
C ALA A 207 -0.30 -8.85 35.83
N PHE A 208 -0.96 -9.27 34.77
CA PHE A 208 -1.49 -10.65 34.65
C PHE A 208 -0.41 -11.71 34.81
N LYS A 209 0.77 -11.48 34.22
CA LYS A 209 1.90 -12.40 34.39
C LYS A 209 2.34 -12.51 35.85
N LYS A 210 2.43 -11.38 36.57
CA LYS A 210 2.81 -11.36 38.00
C LYS A 210 1.77 -12.06 38.87
N GLU A 211 0.48 -11.79 38.66
CA GLU A 211 -0.62 -12.44 39.38
C GLU A 211 -0.62 -13.95 39.17
N TRP A 212 -0.49 -14.40 37.91
CA TRP A 212 -0.38 -15.81 37.56
C TRP A 212 0.80 -16.48 38.27
N GLN A 213 2.00 -15.89 38.15
CA GLN A 213 3.20 -16.43 38.76
C GLN A 213 3.14 -16.52 40.29
N SER A 214 2.42 -15.59 40.94
CA SER A 214 2.26 -15.60 42.39
C SER A 214 1.42 -16.78 42.89
N MET A 215 0.45 -17.25 42.11
CA MET A 215 -0.46 -18.33 42.48
C MET A 215 0.04 -19.72 41.99
N TYR A 216 0.54 -19.79 40.78
CA TYR A 216 0.81 -21.05 40.07
C TYR A 216 2.31 -21.33 39.82
N GLY A 217 3.17 -20.33 40.05
CA GLY A 217 4.59 -20.44 39.75
C GLY A 217 4.95 -20.14 38.28
N VAL A 218 6.27 -20.05 38.01
CA VAL A 218 6.79 -19.82 36.67
C VAL A 218 6.65 -21.09 35.84
N GLY A 219 6.12 -21.02 34.62
CA GLY A 219 6.02 -22.15 33.69
C GLY A 219 4.82 -23.07 33.94
N ALA A 220 3.84 -22.70 34.78
CA ALA A 220 2.68 -23.53 35.10
C ALA A 220 1.74 -23.87 33.91
N LEU A 221 1.95 -23.26 32.73
CA LEU A 221 1.20 -23.55 31.49
C LEU A 221 2.03 -24.43 30.48
N VAL A 222 3.23 -24.83 30.83
CA VAL A 222 4.15 -25.62 29.97
C VAL A 222 4.37 -26.99 30.58
#